data_af6c530ab2b59f8012f8f988bdeffe5a
#
_entry.id   af6c530ab2b59f8012f8f988bdeffe5a
#
_cell.length_a   1.000
_cell.length_b   1.000
_cell.length_c   1.000
_cell.angle_alpha   90.00
_cell.angle_beta   90.00
_cell.angle_gamma   90.00
#
_symmetry.space_group_name_H-M   'P 1'
#
loop_
_entity.id
_entity.type
_entity.pdbx_description
1 polymer ?
#
loop_
_entity_poly.entity_id
_entity_poly.type
_entity_poly.pdbx_seq_one_letter_code
_entity_poly.pdbx_strand_id
1 'polypeptide(L)'
;MLAAIVLTLLCGSAFAQRIVESGDLRTTTDEQHGTVVHYLKGGKRPLSGKFRILRGQDEEIVHFSKGVMQGEYRRFRNGSLREKGKYTDGRRHGLFVSYHQDGKTPQREAPMQYGKIDGTVRTWFSDGKPDMVQEYRQGKRNGKEQRFDPKSGKQIYEANYTDDRKEGKQWEISEDITEGWVSKTVSHYKNGELDGPYEYTAHLHGKLYAYKSGSYKNGYKHGSWKEIDRDDIAVQGEYTEGRETGHWIRYDIISGEILNEWDR
;
A
#
# COMPACT_ATOMS: atom_id res chain seq x y z
N MET A 1 0.53 -31.44 -38.17
CA MET A 1 0.87 -32.04 -36.88
C MET A 1 -0.24 -31.70 -35.92
N LEU A 2 -1.08 -32.70 -35.52
CA LEU A 2 -2.16 -32.53 -34.57
C LEU A 2 -1.56 -32.38 -33.17
N ALA A 3 -1.87 -31.29 -32.49
CA ALA A 3 -1.54 -31.08 -31.08
C ALA A 3 -2.34 -32.11 -30.26
N ALA A 4 -1.64 -32.98 -29.54
CA ALA A 4 -2.23 -33.98 -28.69
C ALA A 4 -2.90 -33.34 -27.48
N ILE A 5 -4.23 -33.35 -27.45
CA ILE A 5 -5.00 -33.06 -26.25
C ILE A 5 -4.84 -34.30 -25.34
N VAL A 6 -4.00 -34.18 -24.29
CA VAL A 6 -3.88 -35.22 -23.27
C VAL A 6 -5.12 -35.12 -22.36
N LEU A 7 -6.10 -35.93 -22.68
CA LEU A 7 -7.31 -36.13 -21.88
C LEU A 7 -7.03 -37.21 -20.82
N THR A 8 -6.56 -36.84 -19.63
CA THR A 8 -6.53 -37.77 -18.50
C THR A 8 -7.91 -37.80 -17.85
N LEU A 9 -8.69 -38.83 -18.15
CA LEU A 9 -9.90 -39.18 -17.43
C LEU A 9 -9.52 -39.82 -16.08
N LEU A 10 -9.62 -39.03 -14.99
CA LEU A 10 -9.75 -39.57 -13.64
C LEU A 10 -11.25 -39.68 -13.32
N CYS A 11 -11.74 -40.88 -13.23
CA CYS A 11 -13.12 -41.24 -12.94
C CYS A 11 -13.45 -40.95 -11.48
N GLY A 12 -14.31 -39.94 -11.24
CA GLY A 12 -14.83 -39.56 -9.93
C GLY A 12 -15.66 -38.29 -10.09
N SER A 13 -16.95 -38.39 -9.88
CA SER A 13 -18.00 -37.39 -10.06
C SER A 13 -17.67 -36.02 -9.44
N ALA A 14 -17.10 -35.09 -10.23
CA ALA A 14 -17.13 -33.64 -10.08
C ALA A 14 -16.35 -33.02 -11.24
N PHE A 15 -17.02 -32.35 -12.15
CA PHE A 15 -16.53 -31.50 -13.23
C PHE A 15 -15.05 -31.64 -13.61
N ALA A 16 -14.74 -32.48 -14.62
CA ALA A 16 -13.40 -32.71 -15.11
C ALA A 16 -12.72 -31.36 -15.44
N GLN A 17 -11.64 -31.08 -14.76
CA GLN A 17 -10.83 -29.89 -14.97
C GLN A 17 -10.06 -30.06 -16.28
N ARG A 18 -10.26 -29.15 -17.25
CA ARG A 18 -9.52 -29.14 -18.51
C ARG A 18 -8.17 -28.47 -18.32
N ILE A 19 -7.10 -29.12 -18.80
CA ILE A 19 -5.74 -28.56 -18.75
C ILE A 19 -5.44 -27.97 -20.14
N VAL A 20 -4.97 -26.71 -20.15
CA VAL A 20 -4.61 -25.99 -21.38
C VAL A 20 -3.34 -25.19 -21.16
N GLU A 21 -2.51 -25.06 -22.20
CA GLU A 21 -1.41 -24.11 -22.21
C GLU A 21 -1.95 -22.70 -22.48
N SER A 22 -1.34 -21.68 -21.85
CA SER A 22 -1.76 -20.29 -22.06
C SER A 22 -1.61 -19.85 -23.53
N GLY A 23 -0.64 -20.46 -24.24
CA GLY A 23 -0.45 -20.26 -25.67
C GLY A 23 -1.60 -20.74 -26.55
N ASP A 24 -2.45 -21.65 -26.06
CA ASP A 24 -3.61 -22.19 -26.79
C ASP A 24 -4.88 -21.36 -26.54
N LEU A 25 -4.79 -20.29 -25.77
CA LEU A 25 -5.88 -19.38 -25.51
C LEU A 25 -5.84 -18.16 -26.44
N ARG A 26 -7.01 -17.68 -26.80
CA ARG A 26 -7.22 -16.37 -27.40
C ARG A 26 -8.32 -15.63 -26.66
N THR A 27 -8.27 -14.33 -26.70
CA THR A 27 -9.29 -13.44 -26.09
C THR A 27 -9.86 -12.51 -27.14
N THR A 28 -11.12 -12.10 -26.91
CA THR A 28 -11.75 -10.97 -27.61
C THR A 28 -12.36 -10.07 -26.53
N THR A 29 -12.50 -8.79 -26.83
CA THR A 29 -13.20 -7.87 -25.96
C THR A 29 -14.62 -7.66 -26.51
N ASP A 30 -15.63 -7.85 -25.67
CA ASP A 30 -16.98 -7.42 -25.96
C ASP A 30 -17.03 -5.89 -25.89
N GLU A 31 -17.20 -5.23 -27.03
CA GLU A 31 -17.15 -3.76 -27.16
C GLU A 31 -18.28 -3.07 -26.39
N GLN A 32 -19.43 -3.73 -26.21
CA GLN A 32 -20.57 -3.14 -25.50
C GLN A 32 -20.35 -3.08 -23.97
N HIS A 33 -19.66 -4.09 -23.41
CA HIS A 33 -19.51 -4.23 -21.96
C HIS A 33 -18.05 -4.14 -21.50
N GLY A 34 -17.09 -4.04 -22.42
CA GLY A 34 -15.64 -4.06 -22.12
C GLY A 34 -15.19 -5.38 -21.47
N THR A 35 -15.97 -6.46 -21.65
CA THR A 35 -15.70 -7.75 -21.00
C THR A 35 -14.78 -8.60 -21.87
N VAL A 36 -13.73 -9.16 -21.26
CA VAL A 36 -12.82 -10.07 -21.95
C VAL A 36 -13.42 -11.47 -22.03
N VAL A 37 -13.58 -11.98 -23.25
CA VAL A 37 -14.13 -13.31 -23.55
C VAL A 37 -13.00 -14.24 -24.03
N HIS A 38 -12.87 -15.41 -23.40
CA HIS A 38 -11.78 -16.36 -23.66
C HIS A 38 -12.27 -17.54 -24.53
N TYR A 39 -11.41 -17.98 -25.43
CA TYR A 39 -11.62 -19.09 -26.36
C TYR A 39 -10.36 -19.95 -26.46
N LEU A 40 -10.50 -21.20 -26.88
CA LEU A 40 -9.36 -21.93 -27.44
C LEU A 40 -9.01 -21.40 -28.83
N LYS A 41 -7.71 -21.39 -29.19
CA LYS A 41 -7.27 -21.07 -30.55
C LYS A 41 -7.95 -22.01 -31.55
N GLY A 42 -8.44 -21.46 -32.66
CA GLY A 42 -9.22 -22.21 -33.66
C GLY A 42 -10.63 -22.59 -33.22
N GLY A 43 -10.97 -22.45 -31.93
CA GLY A 43 -12.32 -22.73 -31.43
C GLY A 43 -13.29 -21.58 -31.68
N LYS A 44 -14.53 -21.92 -32.02
CA LYS A 44 -15.62 -20.93 -32.22
C LYS A 44 -16.46 -20.69 -30.97
N ARG A 45 -16.42 -21.62 -30.01
CA ARG A 45 -17.23 -21.53 -28.79
C ARG A 45 -16.42 -20.90 -27.64
N PRO A 46 -16.99 -19.97 -26.87
CA PRO A 46 -16.37 -19.45 -25.65
C PRO A 46 -16.12 -20.55 -24.63
N LEU A 47 -15.10 -20.37 -23.78
CA LEU A 47 -14.79 -21.30 -22.72
C LEU A 47 -15.93 -21.40 -21.70
N SER A 48 -16.20 -22.62 -21.21
CA SER A 48 -17.15 -22.84 -20.12
C SER A 48 -16.67 -24.02 -19.26
N GLY A 49 -16.76 -23.84 -17.93
CA GLY A 49 -16.31 -24.82 -16.95
C GLY A 49 -14.99 -24.43 -16.30
N LYS A 50 -14.40 -25.38 -15.56
CA LYS A 50 -13.16 -25.20 -14.80
C LYS A 50 -11.95 -25.57 -15.66
N PHE A 51 -10.97 -24.68 -15.67
CA PHE A 51 -9.71 -24.84 -16.41
C PHE A 51 -8.52 -24.71 -15.49
N ARG A 52 -7.48 -25.47 -15.80
CA ARG A 52 -6.13 -25.35 -15.30
C ARG A 52 -5.28 -24.83 -16.46
N ILE A 53 -4.85 -23.58 -16.36
CA ILE A 53 -4.09 -22.90 -17.40
C ILE A 53 -2.62 -22.90 -16.97
N LEU A 54 -1.76 -23.49 -17.81
CA LEU A 54 -0.33 -23.56 -17.57
C LEU A 54 0.38 -22.44 -18.33
N ARG A 55 1.32 -21.77 -17.64
CA ARG A 55 2.13 -20.68 -18.20
C ARG A 55 3.56 -20.77 -17.66
N GLY A 56 4.36 -21.64 -18.24
CA GLY A 56 5.71 -21.93 -17.73
C GLY A 56 5.64 -22.46 -16.31
N GLN A 57 6.20 -21.71 -15.35
CA GLN A 57 6.17 -22.09 -13.93
C GLN A 57 4.91 -21.66 -13.18
N ASP A 58 4.06 -20.88 -13.80
CA ASP A 58 2.80 -20.41 -13.22
C ASP A 58 1.65 -21.32 -13.67
N GLU A 59 0.70 -21.53 -12.78
CA GLU A 59 -0.52 -22.29 -13.00
C GLU A 59 -1.70 -21.47 -12.46
N GLU A 60 -2.77 -21.38 -13.26
CA GLU A 60 -4.00 -20.74 -12.85
C GLU A 60 -5.16 -21.74 -12.88
N ILE A 61 -5.91 -21.81 -11.79
CA ILE A 61 -7.18 -22.53 -11.75
C ILE A 61 -8.30 -21.49 -11.79
N VAL A 62 -9.11 -21.57 -12.84
CA VAL A 62 -10.14 -20.57 -13.10
C VAL A 62 -11.39 -21.26 -13.65
N HIS A 63 -12.55 -20.70 -13.36
CA HIS A 63 -13.83 -21.08 -13.94
C HIS A 63 -14.28 -20.06 -14.96
N PHE A 64 -14.77 -20.51 -16.11
CA PHE A 64 -15.37 -19.66 -17.14
C PHE A 64 -16.86 -19.98 -17.30
N SER A 65 -17.66 -18.92 -17.52
CA SER A 65 -19.03 -18.99 -18.00
C SER A 65 -19.12 -18.20 -19.29
N LYS A 66 -19.45 -18.84 -20.39
CA LYS A 66 -19.52 -18.20 -21.74
C LYS A 66 -18.27 -17.39 -22.07
N GLY A 67 -17.09 -17.89 -21.72
CA GLY A 67 -15.79 -17.25 -21.96
C GLY A 67 -15.37 -16.19 -20.93
N VAL A 68 -16.24 -15.84 -20.00
CA VAL A 68 -15.99 -14.82 -18.97
C VAL A 68 -15.56 -15.50 -17.68
N MET A 69 -14.52 -15.00 -17.03
CA MET A 69 -14.07 -15.49 -15.73
C MET A 69 -15.18 -15.33 -14.69
N GLN A 70 -15.46 -16.42 -13.95
CA GLN A 70 -16.54 -16.47 -12.99
C GLN A 70 -16.19 -17.40 -11.83
N GLY A 71 -16.51 -17.02 -10.59
CA GLY A 71 -16.31 -17.88 -9.42
C GLY A 71 -14.86 -17.92 -8.93
N GLU A 72 -14.45 -19.04 -8.34
CA GLU A 72 -13.15 -19.16 -7.68
C GLU A 72 -11.98 -19.08 -8.66
N TYR A 73 -10.92 -18.39 -8.19
CA TYR A 73 -9.64 -18.24 -8.86
C TYR A 73 -8.51 -18.61 -7.90
N ARG A 74 -7.51 -19.34 -8.40
CA ARG A 74 -6.27 -19.64 -7.69
C ARG A 74 -5.11 -19.57 -8.67
N ARG A 75 -4.00 -18.98 -8.23
CA ARG A 75 -2.73 -18.98 -8.97
C ARG A 75 -1.64 -19.60 -8.12
N PHE A 76 -0.86 -20.45 -8.75
CA PHE A 76 0.30 -21.13 -8.17
C PHE A 76 1.55 -20.76 -8.96
N ARG A 77 2.70 -20.80 -8.32
CA ARG A 77 4.03 -20.72 -8.94
C ARG A 77 4.90 -21.80 -8.33
N ASN A 78 5.50 -22.66 -9.16
CA ASN A 78 6.26 -23.83 -8.68
C ASN A 78 5.45 -24.68 -7.67
N GLY A 79 4.16 -24.88 -7.91
CA GLY A 79 3.29 -25.63 -7.01
C GLY A 79 2.86 -24.91 -5.72
N SER A 80 3.45 -23.76 -5.38
CA SER A 80 3.09 -22.95 -4.20
C SER A 80 1.98 -21.96 -4.53
N LEU A 81 0.94 -21.90 -3.68
CA LEU A 81 -0.15 -20.94 -3.83
C LEU A 81 0.38 -19.49 -3.73
N ARG A 82 0.04 -18.67 -4.72
CA ARG A 82 0.44 -17.25 -4.77
C ARG A 82 -0.71 -16.29 -4.62
N GLU A 83 -1.88 -16.67 -5.13
CA GLU A 83 -3.06 -15.82 -5.05
C GLU A 83 -4.32 -16.68 -5.09
N LYS A 84 -5.34 -16.25 -4.34
CA LYS A 84 -6.70 -16.76 -4.45
C LYS A 84 -7.71 -15.63 -4.38
N GLY A 85 -8.88 -15.82 -4.94
CA GLY A 85 -9.99 -14.88 -4.90
C GLY A 85 -11.17 -15.37 -5.69
N LYS A 86 -12.04 -14.46 -6.09
CA LYS A 86 -13.21 -14.74 -6.94
C LYS A 86 -13.34 -13.71 -8.04
N TYR A 87 -13.89 -14.15 -9.16
CA TYR A 87 -14.29 -13.29 -10.26
C TYR A 87 -15.81 -13.30 -10.40
N THR A 88 -16.35 -12.14 -10.73
CA THR A 88 -17.74 -11.93 -11.13
C THR A 88 -17.72 -11.12 -12.41
N ASP A 89 -18.34 -11.62 -13.45
CA ASP A 89 -18.42 -10.98 -14.78
C ASP A 89 -17.05 -10.50 -15.31
N GLY A 90 -16.04 -11.37 -15.19
CA GLY A 90 -14.67 -11.11 -15.63
C GLY A 90 -13.86 -10.18 -14.74
N ARG A 91 -14.42 -9.68 -13.65
CA ARG A 91 -13.79 -8.73 -12.75
C ARG A 91 -13.54 -9.33 -11.37
N ARG A 92 -12.43 -8.96 -10.73
CA ARG A 92 -12.16 -9.36 -9.33
C ARG A 92 -13.28 -8.87 -8.42
N HIS A 93 -13.81 -9.79 -7.58
CA HIS A 93 -14.90 -9.47 -6.65
C HIS A 93 -14.75 -10.29 -5.36
N GLY A 94 -15.04 -9.68 -4.18
CA GLY A 94 -14.80 -10.28 -2.89
C GLY A 94 -13.33 -10.21 -2.46
N LEU A 95 -12.92 -11.03 -1.49
CA LEU A 95 -11.58 -10.97 -0.93
C LEU A 95 -10.55 -11.65 -1.84
N PHE A 96 -9.52 -10.90 -2.24
CA PHE A 96 -8.32 -11.43 -2.87
C PHE A 96 -7.20 -11.52 -1.84
N VAL A 97 -6.54 -12.67 -1.80
CA VAL A 97 -5.43 -12.96 -0.90
C VAL A 97 -4.22 -13.37 -1.71
N SER A 98 -3.11 -12.64 -1.57
CA SER A 98 -1.80 -13.10 -2.06
C SER A 98 -0.97 -13.66 -0.91
N TYR A 99 -0.02 -14.53 -1.26
CA TYR A 99 0.80 -15.28 -0.31
C TYR A 99 2.28 -15.06 -0.55
N HIS A 100 3.08 -15.11 0.51
CA HIS A 100 4.53 -15.16 0.45
C HIS A 100 5.02 -16.43 -0.26
N GLN A 101 6.35 -16.58 -0.42
CA GLN A 101 6.93 -17.70 -1.19
C GLN A 101 6.60 -19.08 -0.62
N ASP A 102 6.31 -19.19 0.66
CA ASP A 102 5.89 -20.41 1.33
C ASP A 102 4.51 -20.92 0.89
N GLY A 103 3.72 -20.08 0.22
CA GLY A 103 2.36 -20.42 -0.24
C GLY A 103 1.35 -20.56 0.90
N LYS A 104 1.67 -20.16 2.11
CA LYS A 104 0.85 -20.32 3.34
C LYS A 104 0.66 -19.00 4.07
N THR A 105 1.73 -18.26 4.30
CA THR A 105 1.69 -16.96 5.00
C THR A 105 1.06 -15.91 4.07
N PRO A 106 -0.04 -15.27 4.46
CA PRO A 106 -0.61 -14.17 3.69
C PRO A 106 0.41 -13.04 3.53
N GLN A 107 0.53 -12.51 2.33
CA GLN A 107 1.29 -11.30 2.04
C GLN A 107 0.37 -10.08 2.01
N ARG A 108 -0.82 -10.26 1.41
CA ARG A 108 -1.78 -9.18 1.23
C ARG A 108 -3.21 -9.71 1.14
N GLU A 109 -4.12 -9.05 1.81
CA GLU A 109 -5.56 -9.16 1.63
C GLU A 109 -6.13 -7.87 1.06
N ALA A 110 -6.97 -7.98 0.04
CA ALA A 110 -7.60 -6.85 -0.61
C ALA A 110 -9.07 -7.16 -0.93
N PRO A 111 -10.02 -6.49 -0.31
CA PRO A 111 -11.41 -6.54 -0.73
C PRO A 111 -11.56 -5.87 -2.10
N MET A 112 -12.20 -6.57 -3.02
CA MET A 112 -12.40 -6.14 -4.40
C MET A 112 -13.88 -6.00 -4.70
N GLN A 113 -14.27 -4.92 -5.36
CA GLN A 113 -15.60 -4.70 -5.87
C GLN A 113 -15.52 -4.37 -7.36
N TYR A 114 -15.92 -5.29 -8.21
CA TYR A 114 -15.90 -5.16 -9.67
C TYR A 114 -14.57 -4.64 -10.24
N GLY A 115 -13.45 -5.21 -9.77
CA GLY A 115 -12.11 -4.89 -10.24
C GLY A 115 -11.40 -3.74 -9.50
N LYS A 116 -12.10 -3.03 -8.62
CA LYS A 116 -11.52 -1.97 -7.79
C LYS A 116 -11.37 -2.44 -6.34
N ILE A 117 -10.33 -1.98 -5.66
CA ILE A 117 -10.20 -2.17 -4.22
C ILE A 117 -11.27 -1.33 -3.53
N ASP A 118 -12.04 -1.95 -2.61
CA ASP A 118 -13.08 -1.27 -1.83
C ASP A 118 -13.16 -1.92 -0.44
N GLY A 119 -12.70 -1.22 0.58
CA GLY A 119 -12.56 -1.69 1.96
C GLY A 119 -11.12 -1.66 2.44
N THR A 120 -10.82 -2.42 3.49
CA THR A 120 -9.51 -2.39 4.17
C THR A 120 -8.55 -3.41 3.57
N VAL A 121 -7.46 -2.92 2.98
CA VAL A 121 -6.29 -3.71 2.58
C VAL A 121 -5.42 -3.95 3.80
N ARG A 122 -4.92 -5.18 3.97
CA ARG A 122 -3.93 -5.57 4.98
C ARG A 122 -2.75 -6.22 4.30
N THR A 123 -1.56 -5.91 4.77
CA THR A 123 -0.32 -6.58 4.35
C THR A 123 0.43 -7.12 5.56
N TRP A 124 1.25 -8.15 5.33
CA TRP A 124 2.05 -8.80 6.35
C TRP A 124 3.46 -9.05 5.84
N PHE A 125 4.40 -8.97 6.74
CA PHE A 125 5.78 -9.44 6.52
C PHE A 125 5.81 -10.97 6.36
N SER A 126 6.94 -11.50 5.86
CA SER A 126 7.10 -12.93 5.64
C SER A 126 7.08 -13.78 6.92
N ASP A 127 7.32 -13.17 8.08
CA ASP A 127 7.20 -13.79 9.40
C ASP A 127 5.76 -13.76 9.96
N GLY A 128 4.81 -13.20 9.21
CA GLY A 128 3.39 -13.11 9.57
C GLY A 128 3.02 -11.90 10.43
N LYS A 129 3.98 -11.05 10.82
CA LYS A 129 3.65 -9.80 11.52
C LYS A 129 2.96 -8.80 10.59
N PRO A 130 2.09 -7.94 11.13
CA PRO A 130 1.47 -6.86 10.35
C PRO A 130 2.53 -5.95 9.72
N ASP A 131 2.32 -5.52 8.48
CA ASP A 131 3.12 -4.54 7.76
C ASP A 131 2.33 -3.24 7.57
N MET A 132 1.13 -3.33 6.98
CA MET A 132 0.30 -2.15 6.71
C MET A 132 -1.19 -2.48 6.79
N VAL A 133 -1.97 -1.50 7.23
CA VAL A 133 -3.44 -1.46 7.12
C VAL A 133 -3.82 -0.16 6.42
N GLN A 134 -4.57 -0.25 5.33
CA GLN A 134 -4.97 0.91 4.54
C GLN A 134 -6.42 0.80 4.06
N GLU A 135 -7.21 1.84 4.28
CA GLU A 135 -8.59 1.91 3.82
C GLU A 135 -8.70 2.47 2.41
N TYR A 136 -9.56 1.85 1.61
CA TYR A 136 -9.83 2.21 0.23
C TYR A 136 -11.33 2.34 -0.03
N ARG A 137 -11.67 3.24 -0.94
CA ARG A 137 -13.00 3.39 -1.49
C ARG A 137 -12.92 3.55 -3.01
N GLN A 138 -13.55 2.62 -3.75
CA GLN A 138 -13.57 2.62 -5.22
C GLN A 138 -12.19 2.75 -5.88
N GLY A 139 -11.16 2.09 -5.29
CA GLY A 139 -9.79 2.05 -5.79
C GLY A 139 -8.88 3.17 -5.31
N LYS A 140 -9.40 4.17 -4.61
CA LYS A 140 -8.63 5.29 -4.04
C LYS A 140 -8.43 5.10 -2.54
N ARG A 141 -7.27 5.52 -2.00
CA ARG A 141 -7.08 5.60 -0.55
C ARG A 141 -8.10 6.58 0.03
N ASN A 142 -8.88 6.09 0.99
CA ASN A 142 -9.93 6.88 1.62
C ASN A 142 -10.14 6.33 3.03
N GLY A 143 -9.71 7.08 4.03
CA GLY A 143 -9.64 6.66 5.40
C GLY A 143 -8.21 6.47 5.91
N LYS A 144 -8.03 5.62 6.91
CA LYS A 144 -6.81 5.48 7.69
C LYS A 144 -5.76 4.61 7.00
N GLU A 145 -4.49 5.01 7.09
CA GLU A 145 -3.31 4.20 6.81
C GLU A 145 -2.49 4.04 8.10
N GLN A 146 -2.09 2.82 8.40
CA GLN A 146 -1.19 2.47 9.51
C GLN A 146 -0.07 1.59 8.99
N ARG A 147 1.17 1.80 9.47
CA ARG A 147 2.32 0.95 9.17
C ARG A 147 2.98 0.49 10.45
N PHE A 148 3.60 -0.67 10.39
CA PHE A 148 4.18 -1.33 11.54
C PHE A 148 5.67 -1.64 11.30
N ASP A 149 6.44 -1.55 12.36
CA ASP A 149 7.86 -1.88 12.33
C ASP A 149 8.07 -3.41 12.20
N PRO A 150 8.91 -3.86 11.26
CA PRO A 150 9.10 -5.29 11.01
C PRO A 150 9.75 -6.05 12.17
N LYS A 151 10.54 -5.38 13.01
CA LYS A 151 11.25 -6.01 14.12
C LYS A 151 10.37 -6.09 15.34
N SER A 152 9.84 -4.95 15.80
CA SER A 152 9.05 -4.86 17.03
C SER A 152 7.55 -5.16 16.84
N GLY A 153 7.02 -5.01 15.63
CA GLY A 153 5.58 -5.08 15.35
C GLY A 153 4.79 -3.87 15.86
N LYS A 154 5.46 -2.85 16.39
CA LYS A 154 4.81 -1.63 16.87
C LYS A 154 4.35 -0.76 15.70
N GLN A 155 3.25 -0.06 15.88
CA GLN A 155 2.81 0.94 14.91
C GLN A 155 3.79 2.12 14.89
N ILE A 156 4.28 2.46 13.70
CA ILE A 156 5.27 3.52 13.47
C ILE A 156 4.74 4.66 12.59
N TYR A 157 3.56 4.51 12.02
CA TYR A 157 2.97 5.49 11.12
C TYR A 157 1.46 5.47 11.19
N GLU A 158 0.85 6.65 11.14
CA GLU A 158 -0.58 6.82 10.90
C GLU A 158 -0.84 8.10 10.10
N ALA A 159 -1.68 7.99 9.09
CA ALA A 159 -2.20 9.10 8.32
C ALA A 159 -3.66 8.84 7.92
N ASN A 160 -4.37 9.90 7.55
CA ASN A 160 -5.68 9.78 6.92
C ASN A 160 -5.62 10.28 5.49
N TYR A 161 -6.47 9.70 4.65
CA TYR A 161 -6.58 10.03 3.23
C TYR A 161 -8.03 10.31 2.84
N THR A 162 -8.19 11.22 1.91
CA THR A 162 -9.44 11.47 1.18
C THR A 162 -9.10 11.51 -0.30
N ASP A 163 -9.64 10.58 -1.09
CA ASP A 163 -9.40 10.46 -2.52
C ASP A 163 -7.92 10.54 -2.93
N ASP A 164 -7.07 9.71 -2.29
CA ASP A 164 -5.60 9.61 -2.46
C ASP A 164 -4.78 10.79 -1.91
N ARG A 165 -5.41 11.83 -1.36
CA ARG A 165 -4.73 12.97 -0.76
C ARG A 165 -4.70 12.84 0.74
N LYS A 166 -3.56 13.17 1.37
CA LYS A 166 -3.46 13.22 2.84
C LYS A 166 -4.38 14.30 3.38
N GLU A 167 -5.04 13.99 4.50
CA GLU A 167 -5.97 14.89 5.18
C GLU A 167 -5.85 14.78 6.69
N GLY A 168 -5.77 15.92 7.39
CA GLY A 168 -5.67 15.98 8.84
C GLY A 168 -4.31 15.56 9.39
N LYS A 169 -4.29 15.03 10.61
CA LYS A 169 -3.08 14.68 11.35
C LYS A 169 -2.41 13.42 10.78
N GLN A 170 -1.08 13.51 10.63
CA GLN A 170 -0.18 12.37 10.40
C GLN A 170 0.84 12.31 11.53
N TRP A 171 1.30 11.11 11.87
CA TRP A 171 2.50 10.94 12.68
C TRP A 171 3.34 9.77 12.15
N GLU A 172 4.65 9.86 12.36
CA GLU A 172 5.63 8.87 11.96
C GLU A 172 6.75 8.79 12.99
N ILE A 173 7.19 7.56 13.30
CA ILE A 173 8.35 7.26 14.14
C ILE A 173 9.37 6.55 13.27
N SER A 174 10.63 6.98 13.34
CA SER A 174 11.77 6.30 12.73
C SER A 174 12.76 5.95 13.83
N GLU A 175 13.17 4.68 13.91
CA GLU A 175 14.11 4.19 14.91
C GLU A 175 15.30 3.53 14.21
N ASP A 176 16.53 3.91 14.58
CA ASP A 176 17.74 3.15 14.33
C ASP A 176 18.32 2.71 15.66
N ILE A 177 18.02 1.45 16.04
CA ILE A 177 18.40 0.89 17.33
C ILE A 177 19.94 0.73 17.41
N THR A 178 20.63 0.51 16.30
CA THR A 178 22.09 0.32 16.27
C THR A 178 22.81 1.62 16.56
N GLU A 179 22.30 2.72 16.07
CA GLU A 179 22.83 4.07 16.29
C GLU A 179 22.21 4.76 17.51
N GLY A 180 21.22 4.13 18.17
CA GLY A 180 20.51 4.71 19.31
C GLY A 180 19.66 5.91 18.95
N TRP A 181 19.24 6.00 17.67
CA TRP A 181 18.47 7.09 17.11
C TRP A 181 16.97 6.80 17.13
N VAL A 182 16.19 7.77 17.63
CA VAL A 182 14.72 7.75 17.54
C VAL A 182 14.23 9.12 17.12
N SER A 183 13.43 9.19 16.07
CA SER A 183 12.75 10.44 15.69
C SER A 183 11.25 10.25 15.58
N LYS A 184 10.52 11.32 15.84
CA LYS A 184 9.06 11.41 15.68
C LYS A 184 8.69 12.67 14.95
N THR A 185 7.87 12.55 13.92
CA THR A 185 7.26 13.66 13.21
C THR A 185 5.76 13.63 13.41
N VAL A 186 5.18 14.79 13.73
CA VAL A 186 3.74 15.05 13.69
C VAL A 186 3.49 16.19 12.73
N SER A 187 2.60 15.98 11.77
CA SER A 187 2.28 16.97 10.75
C SER A 187 0.79 16.98 10.46
N HIS A 188 0.29 18.08 9.90
CA HIS A 188 -1.09 18.20 9.47
C HIS A 188 -1.15 18.51 7.98
N TYR A 189 -2.13 17.93 7.32
CA TYR A 189 -2.34 18.03 5.89
C TYR A 189 -3.75 18.49 5.58
N LYS A 190 -3.87 19.26 4.50
CA LYS A 190 -5.13 19.64 3.88
C LYS A 190 -4.99 19.46 2.37
N ASN A 191 -5.87 18.66 1.78
CA ASN A 191 -5.83 18.35 0.34
C ASN A 191 -4.48 17.83 -0.18
N GLY A 192 -3.67 17.17 0.67
CA GLY A 192 -2.37 16.59 0.32
C GLY A 192 -1.17 17.48 0.59
N GLU A 193 -1.36 18.75 0.95
CA GLU A 193 -0.31 19.71 1.29
C GLU A 193 -0.18 19.89 2.80
N LEU A 194 1.01 20.20 3.29
CA LEU A 194 1.22 20.55 4.70
C LEU A 194 0.42 21.81 5.04
N ASP A 195 -0.50 21.70 6.01
CA ASP A 195 -1.34 22.81 6.47
C ASP A 195 -1.73 22.58 7.92
N GLY A 196 -1.23 23.42 8.83
CA GLY A 196 -1.43 23.33 10.25
C GLY A 196 -0.18 22.98 11.05
N PRO A 197 -0.32 22.57 12.31
CA PRO A 197 0.79 22.32 13.24
C PRO A 197 1.76 21.25 12.74
N TYR A 198 3.04 21.51 12.99
CA TYR A 198 4.15 20.61 12.71
C TYR A 198 5.05 20.50 13.93
N GLU A 199 5.47 19.29 14.25
CA GLU A 199 6.44 19.00 15.30
C GLU A 199 7.36 17.85 14.85
N TYR A 200 8.66 18.05 15.05
CA TYR A 200 9.69 17.04 14.86
C TYR A 200 10.54 16.95 16.11
N THR A 201 10.76 15.75 16.61
CA THR A 201 11.71 15.46 17.70
C THR A 201 12.65 14.36 17.27
N ALA A 202 13.93 14.51 17.60
CA ALA A 202 14.91 13.44 17.45
C ALA A 202 15.72 13.29 18.74
N HIS A 203 15.99 12.05 19.12
CA HIS A 203 16.81 11.70 20.26
C HIS A 203 17.95 10.77 19.80
N LEU A 204 19.13 10.98 20.36
CA LEU A 204 20.28 10.10 20.20
C LEU A 204 20.67 9.58 21.59
N HIS A 205 20.65 8.26 21.77
CA HIS A 205 20.86 7.61 23.06
C HIS A 205 19.98 8.18 24.20
N GLY A 206 18.72 8.50 23.86
CA GLY A 206 17.73 9.06 24.79
C GLY A 206 17.88 10.56 25.10
N LYS A 207 18.97 11.22 24.65
CA LYS A 207 19.16 12.68 24.79
C LYS A 207 18.52 13.40 23.58
N LEU A 208 17.85 14.54 23.82
CA LEU A 208 17.34 15.38 22.75
C LEU A 208 18.49 15.80 21.82
N TYR A 209 18.33 15.52 20.53
CA TYR A 209 19.31 15.85 19.49
C TYR A 209 18.80 16.98 18.59
N ALA A 210 17.51 16.95 18.26
CA ALA A 210 16.89 18.00 17.45
C ALA A 210 15.40 18.13 17.78
N TYR A 211 14.92 19.34 17.75
CA TYR A 211 13.51 19.69 17.89
C TYR A 211 13.13 20.77 16.89
N LYS A 212 11.98 20.61 16.24
CA LYS A 212 11.41 21.65 15.37
C LYS A 212 9.93 21.72 15.61
N SER A 213 9.41 22.93 15.78
CA SER A 213 7.96 23.15 15.89
C SER A 213 7.56 24.45 15.21
N GLY A 214 6.36 24.43 14.67
CA GLY A 214 5.74 25.58 14.01
C GLY A 214 4.47 25.17 13.30
N SER A 215 4.11 25.93 12.29
CA SER A 215 2.96 25.63 11.45
C SER A 215 3.30 25.80 9.97
N TYR A 216 2.56 25.06 9.15
CA TYR A 216 2.55 25.22 7.69
C TYR A 216 1.21 25.81 7.25
N LYS A 217 1.24 26.54 6.16
CA LYS A 217 0.05 27.01 5.44
C LYS A 217 0.30 26.86 3.95
N ASN A 218 -0.57 26.07 3.28
CA ASN A 218 -0.42 25.77 1.84
C ASN A 218 1.00 25.28 1.46
N GLY A 219 1.59 24.37 2.26
CA GLY A 219 2.92 23.80 2.05
C GLY A 219 4.10 24.64 2.50
N TYR A 220 3.91 25.89 2.92
CA TYR A 220 4.96 26.82 3.34
C TYR A 220 4.98 27.01 4.85
N LYS A 221 6.19 27.15 5.45
CA LYS A 221 6.31 27.56 6.86
C LYS A 221 5.57 28.88 7.08
N HIS A 222 4.81 28.99 8.17
CA HIS A 222 3.98 30.13 8.47
C HIS A 222 3.84 30.31 9.99
N GLY A 223 3.84 31.58 10.47
CA GLY A 223 3.75 31.92 11.89
C GLY A 223 5.04 31.60 12.64
N SER A 224 4.93 31.45 13.94
CA SER A 224 6.08 31.24 14.83
C SER A 224 6.70 29.87 14.64
N TRP A 225 8.03 29.84 14.58
CA TRP A 225 8.85 28.65 14.47
C TRP A 225 9.94 28.63 15.52
N LYS A 226 10.22 27.43 16.03
CA LYS A 226 11.34 27.14 16.94
C LYS A 226 12.07 25.89 16.44
N GLU A 227 13.39 26.01 16.35
CA GLU A 227 14.27 24.90 16.00
C GLU A 227 15.38 24.82 17.06
N ILE A 228 15.68 23.62 17.54
CA ILE A 228 16.80 23.30 18.44
C ILE A 228 17.64 22.25 17.74
N ASP A 229 18.93 22.43 17.69
CA ASP A 229 19.88 21.44 17.19
C ASP A 229 20.71 20.81 18.34
N ARG A 230 21.63 19.90 17.96
CA ARG A 230 22.44 19.07 18.86
C ARG A 230 23.25 19.83 19.92
N ASP A 231 23.51 21.11 19.74
CA ASP A 231 24.39 21.91 20.60
C ASP A 231 23.59 22.70 21.66
N ASP A 232 22.34 22.27 21.91
CA ASP A 232 21.40 22.94 22.83
C ASP A 232 21.13 24.41 22.46
N ILE A 233 21.29 24.76 21.18
CA ILE A 233 21.03 26.08 20.64
C ILE A 233 19.66 26.10 19.98
N ALA A 234 18.86 27.07 20.40
CA ALA A 234 17.55 27.34 19.79
C ALA A 234 17.63 28.52 18.84
N VAL A 235 16.90 28.41 17.73
CA VAL A 235 16.58 29.53 16.84
C VAL A 235 15.06 29.67 16.82
N GLN A 236 14.57 30.89 17.01
CA GLN A 236 13.13 31.16 17.04
C GLN A 236 12.82 32.48 16.31
N GLY A 237 11.76 32.48 15.54
CA GLY A 237 11.28 33.63 14.81
C GLY A 237 9.98 33.34 14.07
N GLU A 238 9.67 34.13 13.09
CA GLU A 238 8.42 34.00 12.33
C GLU A 238 8.66 33.77 10.84
N TYR A 239 7.76 33.02 10.21
CA TYR A 239 7.69 32.84 8.77
C TYR A 239 6.40 33.40 8.20
N THR A 240 6.50 34.02 7.04
CA THR A 240 5.34 34.34 6.19
C THR A 240 5.60 33.78 4.80
N GLU A 241 4.74 32.85 4.38
CA GLU A 241 4.84 32.18 3.06
C GLU A 241 6.24 31.58 2.79
N GLY A 242 6.82 30.93 3.79
CA GLY A 242 8.11 30.25 3.71
C GLY A 242 9.34 31.15 3.83
N ARG A 243 9.15 32.46 4.01
CA ARG A 243 10.24 33.43 4.20
C ARG A 243 10.32 33.85 5.67
N GLU A 244 11.53 33.98 6.19
CA GLU A 244 11.76 34.59 7.51
C GLU A 244 11.24 36.01 7.52
N THR A 245 10.52 36.38 8.59
CA THR A 245 9.99 37.74 8.81
C THR A 245 10.09 38.11 10.27
N GLY A 246 10.06 39.43 10.56
CA GLY A 246 10.08 39.96 11.92
C GLY A 246 11.39 39.70 12.66
N HIS A 247 11.29 39.61 13.97
CA HIS A 247 12.42 39.47 14.86
C HIS A 247 12.81 38.01 15.08
N TRP A 248 14.09 37.68 14.94
CA TRP A 248 14.69 36.38 15.14
C TRP A 248 15.68 36.39 16.26
N ILE A 249 15.66 35.35 17.10
CA ILE A 249 16.62 35.17 18.20
C ILE A 249 17.29 33.79 18.10
N ARG A 250 18.59 33.77 18.42
CA ARG A 250 19.38 32.58 18.66
C ARG A 250 19.87 32.58 20.08
N TYR A 251 19.60 31.55 20.85
CA TYR A 251 19.92 31.47 22.26
C TYR A 251 20.29 30.06 22.72
N ASP A 252 21.09 29.99 23.77
CA ASP A 252 21.39 28.74 24.48
C ASP A 252 20.20 28.39 25.37
N ILE A 253 19.63 27.16 25.22
CA ILE A 253 18.43 26.74 25.96
C ILE A 253 18.67 26.37 27.41
N ILE A 254 19.93 26.13 27.81
CA ILE A 254 20.32 25.78 29.18
C ILE A 254 20.54 27.04 30.01
N SER A 255 21.33 27.99 29.51
CA SER A 255 21.65 29.24 30.19
C SER A 255 20.61 30.35 29.96
N GLY A 256 19.86 30.27 28.85
CA GLY A 256 18.96 31.31 28.37
C GLY A 256 19.69 32.52 27.74
N GLU A 257 21.01 32.44 27.54
CA GLU A 257 21.82 33.52 26.96
C GLU A 257 21.46 33.73 25.50
N ILE A 258 21.18 34.96 25.10
CA ILE A 258 20.98 35.36 23.71
C ILE A 258 22.34 35.47 23.02
N LEU A 259 22.57 34.58 22.05
CA LEU A 259 23.81 34.52 21.29
C LEU A 259 23.81 35.45 20.07
N ASN A 260 22.64 35.66 19.50
CA ASN A 260 22.44 36.55 18.35
C ASN A 260 20.96 36.89 18.17
N GLU A 261 20.70 38.07 17.60
CA GLU A 261 19.36 38.49 17.17
C GLU A 261 19.43 39.31 15.89
N TRP A 262 18.37 39.22 15.08
CA TRP A 262 18.29 39.96 13.80
C TRP A 262 16.85 40.14 13.35
N ASP A 263 16.61 41.14 12.50
CA ASP A 263 15.33 41.41 11.86
C ASP A 263 15.37 41.02 10.38
N ARG A 264 14.21 40.60 9.86
CA ARG A 264 13.97 40.16 8.47
C ARG A 264 12.78 40.89 7.86
#